data_b2bf7242caa6c34b538436e19dfb16e0
#
_entry.id   b2bf7242caa6c34b538436e19dfb16e0
#
_cell.length_a   1.000
_cell.length_b   1.000
_cell.length_c   1.000
_cell.angle_alpha   90.00
_cell.angle_beta   90.00
_cell.angle_gamma   90.00
#
_symmetry.space_group_name_H-M   'P 1'
#
loop_
_entity.id
_entity.type
_entity.pdbx_description
1 polymer ?
#
loop_
_entity_poly.entity_id
_entity_poly.type
_entity_poly.pdbx_seq_one_letter_code
_entity_poly.pdbx_strand_id
1 'polypeptide(L)'
;MKQLLIMLFISATIGWITNWVAIKMLFRPHKEINFGLFKIQGLIPKRKAEIGSGIANIIQNELISVKDVISNIDREEFSKRLNSSIDKVLEKNLKGKVKEKFPVLQMFFSDRMAKDVSNTIKDIIMENQEKIFEIFSNYAEENIDFEIIISDKISNFSLDKLEEIVTLLAKKELKHIEVIGAILGGLIGVAQCLITLIIK
;
A
#
# COMPACT_ATOMS: atom_id res chain seq x y z
N MET A 1 26.35 47.69 -16.09
CA MET A 1 26.72 46.25 -15.92
C MET A 1 26.57 45.74 -14.49
N LYS A 2 27.15 46.36 -13.46
CA LYS A 2 27.04 45.90 -12.06
C LYS A 2 25.58 45.78 -11.57
N GLN A 3 24.74 46.78 -11.84
CA GLN A 3 23.32 46.78 -11.44
C GLN A 3 22.52 45.65 -12.09
N LEU A 4 22.75 45.36 -13.40
CA LEU A 4 22.12 44.27 -14.10
C LEU A 4 22.46 42.90 -13.49
N LEU A 5 23.74 42.65 -13.20
CA LEU A 5 24.19 41.43 -12.55
C LEU A 5 23.58 41.23 -11.16
N ILE A 6 23.50 42.30 -10.38
CA ILE A 6 22.89 42.27 -9.03
C ILE A 6 21.39 41.97 -9.12
N MET A 7 20.66 42.67 -10.01
CA MET A 7 19.21 42.42 -10.19
C MET A 7 18.94 41.01 -10.67
N LEU A 8 19.67 40.51 -11.66
CA LEU A 8 19.56 39.17 -12.16
C LEU A 8 19.81 38.13 -11.05
N PHE A 9 20.89 38.28 -10.29
CA PHE A 9 21.24 37.37 -9.21
C PHE A 9 20.17 37.36 -8.11
N ILE A 10 19.72 38.54 -7.66
CA ILE A 10 18.68 38.63 -6.61
C ILE A 10 17.37 38.01 -7.10
N SER A 11 16.90 38.34 -8.31
CA SER A 11 15.64 37.82 -8.83
C SER A 11 15.70 36.32 -9.08
N ALA A 12 16.82 35.79 -9.58
CA ALA A 12 17.03 34.37 -9.74
C ALA A 12 17.00 33.64 -8.38
N THR A 13 17.66 34.18 -7.39
CA THR A 13 17.69 33.63 -6.02
C THR A 13 16.30 33.66 -5.39
N ILE A 14 15.54 34.73 -5.56
CA ILE A 14 14.15 34.83 -5.08
C ILE A 14 13.29 33.74 -5.76
N GLY A 15 13.37 33.60 -7.08
CA GLY A 15 12.62 32.57 -7.81
C GLY A 15 12.96 31.14 -7.37
N TRP A 16 14.24 30.88 -7.15
CA TRP A 16 14.68 29.56 -6.61
C TRP A 16 14.15 29.33 -5.20
N ILE A 17 14.32 30.25 -4.28
CA ILE A 17 13.85 30.14 -2.89
C ILE A 17 12.34 29.96 -2.83
N THR A 18 11.59 30.74 -3.63
CA THR A 18 10.12 30.65 -3.67
C THR A 18 9.66 29.24 -4.06
N ASN A 19 10.25 28.66 -5.11
CA ASN A 19 9.91 27.31 -5.54
C ASN A 19 10.35 26.26 -4.53
N TRP A 20 11.53 26.40 -3.95
CA TRP A 20 12.01 25.50 -2.88
C TRP A 20 11.07 25.52 -1.66
N VAL A 21 10.62 26.70 -1.23
CA VAL A 21 9.63 26.83 -0.14
C VAL A 21 8.31 26.20 -0.53
N ALA A 22 7.82 26.44 -1.75
CA ALA A 22 6.58 25.86 -2.24
C ALA A 22 6.62 24.31 -2.23
N ILE A 23 7.72 23.72 -2.71
CA ILE A 23 7.93 22.27 -2.68
C ILE A 23 7.93 21.76 -1.24
N LYS A 24 8.61 22.44 -0.34
CA LYS A 24 8.65 22.07 1.07
C LYS A 24 7.28 22.14 1.74
N MET A 25 6.45 23.11 1.35
CA MET A 25 5.07 23.27 1.82
C MET A 25 4.10 22.19 1.29
N LEU A 26 4.47 21.40 0.28
CA LEU A 26 3.69 20.20 -0.10
C LEU A 26 3.66 19.17 1.04
N PHE A 27 4.75 19.04 1.78
CA PHE A 27 4.91 18.01 2.81
C PHE A 27 4.78 18.55 4.24
N ARG A 28 5.16 19.80 4.48
CA ARG A 28 5.26 20.39 5.82
C ARG A 28 4.50 21.72 5.91
N PRO A 29 3.93 22.06 7.08
CA PRO A 29 3.97 21.29 8.33
C PRO A 29 3.03 20.07 8.31
N HIS A 30 3.38 19.02 9.06
CA HIS A 30 2.57 17.78 9.17
C HIS A 30 1.25 18.02 9.87
N LYS A 31 1.25 18.88 10.90
CA LYS A 31 0.05 19.29 11.64
C LYS A 31 -0.38 20.67 11.20
N GLU A 32 -1.67 20.92 11.27
CA GLU A 32 -2.24 22.24 11.01
C GLU A 32 -1.68 23.26 12.02
N ILE A 33 -1.05 24.31 11.51
CA ILE A 33 -0.61 25.47 12.30
C ILE A 33 -1.62 26.58 12.08
N ASN A 34 -2.21 27.05 13.16
CA ASN A 34 -3.21 28.10 13.13
C ASN A 34 -2.56 29.46 13.42
N PHE A 35 -2.59 30.36 12.45
CA PHE A 35 -2.11 31.75 12.58
C PHE A 35 -3.26 32.76 12.84
N GLY A 36 -4.38 32.29 13.37
CA GLY A 36 -5.54 33.09 13.66
C GLY A 36 -6.43 33.33 12.42
N LEU A 37 -5.97 34.07 11.45
CA LEU A 37 -6.71 34.33 10.20
C LEU A 37 -6.56 33.23 9.15
N PHE A 38 -5.49 32.45 9.18
CA PHE A 38 -5.27 31.36 8.24
C PHE A 38 -4.62 30.16 8.91
N LYS A 39 -4.91 29.01 8.33
CA LYS A 39 -4.39 27.73 8.75
C LYS A 39 -3.43 27.21 7.70
N ILE A 40 -2.22 26.82 8.11
CA ILE A 40 -1.19 26.29 7.22
C ILE A 40 -0.96 24.84 7.56
N GLN A 41 -1.09 23.97 6.54
CA GLN A 41 -0.75 22.56 6.61
C GLN A 41 -0.21 22.14 5.25
N GLY A 42 0.74 21.21 5.23
CA GLY A 42 1.23 20.62 3.98
C GLY A 42 0.09 19.94 3.21
N LEU A 43 0.14 20.02 1.88
CA LEU A 43 -0.91 19.47 1.02
C LEU A 43 -1.02 17.95 1.17
N ILE A 44 0.11 17.23 1.19
CA ILE A 44 0.14 15.78 1.35
C ILE A 44 -0.41 15.34 2.72
N PRO A 45 0.03 15.91 3.86
CA PRO A 45 -0.59 15.65 5.15
C PRO A 45 -2.09 15.91 5.19
N LYS A 46 -2.53 17.01 4.59
CA LYS A 46 -3.96 17.40 4.56
C LYS A 46 -4.81 16.41 3.76
N ARG A 47 -4.29 15.86 2.67
CA ARG A 47 -5.01 14.97 1.75
C ARG A 47 -4.63 13.49 1.91
N LYS A 48 -3.99 13.11 2.99
CA LYS A 48 -3.49 11.75 3.20
C LYS A 48 -4.58 10.68 3.03
N ALA A 49 -5.75 10.90 3.60
CA ALA A 49 -6.88 9.97 3.48
C ALA A 49 -7.40 9.85 2.04
N GLU A 50 -7.55 10.99 1.34
CA GLU A 50 -7.98 11.02 -0.06
C GLU A 50 -6.97 10.31 -0.97
N ILE A 51 -5.67 10.50 -0.73
CA ILE A 51 -4.60 9.81 -1.46
C ILE A 51 -4.69 8.30 -1.20
N GLY A 52 -4.92 7.91 0.05
CA GLY A 52 -5.07 6.51 0.44
C GLY A 52 -6.22 5.83 -0.28
N SER A 53 -7.42 6.41 -0.24
CA SER A 53 -8.59 5.88 -0.94
C SER A 53 -8.39 5.86 -2.46
N GLY A 54 -7.81 6.92 -3.04
CA GLY A 54 -7.54 6.98 -4.48
C GLY A 54 -6.60 5.88 -4.95
N ILE A 55 -5.50 5.65 -4.21
CA ILE A 55 -4.55 4.57 -4.52
C ILE A 55 -5.22 3.21 -4.34
N ALA A 56 -5.98 3.01 -3.25
CA ALA A 56 -6.68 1.76 -2.97
C ALA A 56 -7.67 1.42 -4.08
N ASN A 57 -8.46 2.40 -4.53
CA ASN A 57 -9.43 2.23 -5.62
C ASN A 57 -8.74 1.83 -6.94
N ILE A 58 -7.63 2.49 -7.31
CA ILE A 58 -6.85 2.13 -8.50
C ILE A 58 -6.32 0.71 -8.40
N ILE A 59 -5.76 0.33 -7.24
CA ILE A 59 -5.21 -1.02 -7.06
C ILE A 59 -6.30 -2.06 -7.18
N GLN A 60 -7.46 -1.86 -6.55
CA GLN A 60 -8.56 -2.81 -6.57
C GLN A 60 -9.20 -2.96 -7.96
N ASN A 61 -9.39 -1.86 -8.68
CA ASN A 61 -10.11 -1.89 -9.94
C ASN A 61 -9.23 -2.16 -11.15
N GLU A 62 -7.94 -1.76 -11.09
CA GLU A 62 -7.07 -1.76 -12.27
C GLU A 62 -5.88 -2.73 -12.16
N LEU A 63 -5.44 -3.06 -10.95
CA LEU A 63 -4.17 -3.76 -10.78
C LEU A 63 -4.32 -5.17 -10.19
N ILE A 64 -5.15 -5.35 -9.17
CA ILE A 64 -5.24 -6.62 -8.43
C ILE A 64 -6.67 -6.87 -7.98
N SER A 65 -7.29 -7.92 -8.52
CA SER A 65 -8.54 -8.45 -7.96
C SER A 65 -8.25 -9.62 -7.01
N VAL A 66 -9.17 -9.89 -6.08
CA VAL A 66 -9.09 -11.10 -5.23
C VAL A 66 -9.02 -12.34 -6.10
N LYS A 67 -9.76 -12.35 -7.20
CA LYS A 67 -9.78 -13.43 -8.20
C LYS A 67 -8.39 -13.67 -8.81
N ASP A 68 -7.65 -12.61 -9.14
CA ASP A 68 -6.30 -12.74 -9.70
C ASP A 68 -5.34 -13.35 -8.67
N VAL A 69 -5.43 -12.94 -7.40
CA VAL A 69 -4.62 -13.53 -6.32
C VAL A 69 -4.93 -15.01 -6.15
N ILE A 70 -6.19 -15.38 -6.14
CA ILE A 70 -6.63 -16.78 -5.98
C ILE A 70 -6.24 -17.62 -7.19
N SER A 71 -6.37 -17.09 -8.41
CA SER A 71 -6.02 -17.80 -9.64
C SER A 71 -4.52 -18.13 -9.73
N ASN A 72 -3.68 -17.35 -9.07
CA ASN A 72 -2.24 -17.57 -8.97
C ASN A 72 -1.82 -18.54 -7.85
N ILE A 73 -2.78 -19.06 -7.07
CA ILE A 73 -2.47 -20.08 -6.06
C ILE A 73 -2.15 -21.41 -6.79
N ASP A 74 -0.98 -21.97 -6.50
CA ASP A 74 -0.58 -23.27 -7.00
C ASP A 74 -1.48 -24.37 -6.41
N ARG A 75 -2.33 -24.93 -7.29
CA ARG A 75 -3.29 -26.00 -6.94
C ARG A 75 -2.61 -27.25 -6.44
N GLU A 76 -1.46 -27.59 -6.98
CA GLU A 76 -0.70 -28.76 -6.57
C GLU A 76 -0.10 -28.58 -5.17
N GLU A 77 0.46 -27.41 -4.91
CA GLU A 77 0.97 -27.08 -3.57
C GLU A 77 -0.17 -27.01 -2.53
N PHE A 78 -1.32 -26.44 -2.90
CA PHE A 78 -2.51 -26.43 -2.05
C PHE A 78 -2.95 -27.85 -1.71
N SER A 79 -3.06 -28.73 -2.70
CA SER A 79 -3.41 -30.15 -2.52
C SER A 79 -2.44 -30.87 -1.59
N LYS A 80 -1.13 -30.69 -1.78
CA LYS A 80 -0.08 -31.25 -0.92
C LYS A 80 -0.21 -30.78 0.53
N ARG A 81 -0.44 -29.50 0.75
CA ARG A 81 -0.63 -28.91 2.08
C ARG A 81 -1.91 -29.39 2.76
N LEU A 82 -3.01 -29.46 2.00
CA LEU A 82 -4.28 -29.98 2.47
C LEU A 82 -4.10 -31.45 2.93
N ASN A 83 -3.51 -32.28 2.11
CA ASN A 83 -3.20 -33.67 2.40
C ASN A 83 -2.37 -33.82 3.69
N SER A 84 -1.26 -33.11 3.80
CA SER A 84 -0.41 -33.12 5.00
C SER A 84 -1.13 -32.62 6.27
N SER A 85 -2.03 -31.65 6.13
CA SER A 85 -2.80 -31.11 7.25
C SER A 85 -3.86 -32.10 7.73
N ILE A 86 -4.52 -32.78 6.81
CA ILE A 86 -5.48 -33.85 7.13
C ILE A 86 -4.80 -34.96 7.91
N ASP A 87 -3.63 -35.45 7.44
CA ASP A 87 -2.87 -36.51 8.12
C ASP A 87 -2.58 -36.09 9.58
N LYS A 88 -2.04 -34.92 9.81
CA LYS A 88 -1.74 -34.41 11.15
C LYS A 88 -2.97 -34.31 12.06
N VAL A 89 -4.09 -33.83 11.51
CA VAL A 89 -5.34 -33.67 12.27
C VAL A 89 -5.94 -35.03 12.62
N LEU A 90 -5.96 -35.98 11.68
CA LEU A 90 -6.51 -37.31 11.89
C LEU A 90 -5.66 -38.13 12.86
N GLU A 91 -4.34 -38.17 12.67
CA GLU A 91 -3.43 -38.88 13.57
C GLU A 91 -3.55 -38.42 15.02
N LYS A 92 -3.59 -37.07 15.22
CA LYS A 92 -3.64 -36.47 16.55
C LYS A 92 -4.98 -36.65 17.25
N ASN A 93 -6.09 -36.60 16.51
CA ASN A 93 -7.41 -36.44 17.12
C ASN A 93 -8.30 -37.68 17.03
N LEU A 94 -8.16 -38.52 16.01
CA LEU A 94 -9.12 -39.59 15.76
C LEU A 94 -9.20 -40.59 16.92
N LYS A 95 -8.06 -41.12 17.35
CA LYS A 95 -8.00 -42.11 18.43
C LYS A 95 -8.50 -41.52 19.76
N GLY A 96 -8.09 -40.29 20.08
CA GLY A 96 -8.48 -39.60 21.32
C GLY A 96 -9.98 -39.34 21.39
N LYS A 97 -10.54 -38.78 20.31
CA LYS A 97 -11.97 -38.41 20.28
C LYS A 97 -12.89 -39.64 20.18
N VAL A 98 -12.46 -40.70 19.50
CA VAL A 98 -13.24 -41.95 19.48
C VAL A 98 -13.29 -42.59 20.87
N LYS A 99 -12.16 -42.63 21.59
CA LYS A 99 -12.11 -43.12 22.97
C LYS A 99 -12.96 -42.27 23.94
N GLU A 100 -12.94 -40.97 23.79
CA GLU A 100 -13.68 -40.05 24.65
C GLU A 100 -15.19 -40.10 24.41
N LYS A 101 -15.63 -40.09 23.13
CA LYS A 101 -17.05 -40.06 22.78
C LYS A 101 -17.73 -41.39 22.77
N PHE A 102 -16.99 -42.47 22.53
CA PHE A 102 -17.53 -43.84 22.39
C PHE A 102 -16.70 -44.84 23.21
N PRO A 103 -16.78 -44.80 24.57
CA PRO A 103 -15.99 -45.68 25.44
C PRO A 103 -16.18 -47.17 25.13
N VAL A 104 -17.37 -47.58 24.73
CA VAL A 104 -17.68 -48.96 24.38
C VAL A 104 -16.95 -49.43 23.12
N LEU A 105 -16.72 -48.55 22.15
CA LEU A 105 -15.97 -48.83 20.94
C LEU A 105 -14.47 -48.98 21.21
N GLN A 106 -13.96 -48.46 22.32
CA GLN A 106 -12.54 -48.53 22.68
C GLN A 106 -11.99 -49.96 22.69
N MET A 107 -12.79 -50.93 23.11
CA MET A 107 -12.39 -52.34 23.15
C MET A 107 -12.24 -52.96 21.74
N PHE A 108 -12.94 -52.42 20.74
CA PHE A 108 -12.98 -52.95 19.38
C PHE A 108 -12.22 -52.07 18.38
N PHE A 109 -11.88 -50.82 18.75
CA PHE A 109 -11.23 -49.85 17.85
C PHE A 109 -9.71 -50.06 17.83
N SER A 110 -9.30 -51.01 17.01
CA SER A 110 -7.88 -51.34 16.81
C SER A 110 -7.14 -50.19 16.08
N ASP A 111 -5.80 -50.18 16.19
CA ASP A 111 -4.96 -49.24 15.44
C ASP A 111 -5.13 -49.36 13.93
N ARG A 112 -5.43 -50.55 13.45
CA ARG A 112 -5.72 -50.81 12.04
C ARG A 112 -7.03 -50.16 11.61
N MET A 113 -8.10 -50.33 12.38
CA MET A 113 -9.38 -49.65 12.11
C MET A 113 -9.24 -48.12 12.15
N ALA A 114 -8.48 -47.59 13.09
CA ALA A 114 -8.23 -46.15 13.16
C ALA A 114 -7.55 -45.63 11.89
N LYS A 115 -6.58 -46.37 11.36
CA LYS A 115 -5.88 -46.08 10.13
C LYS A 115 -6.78 -46.17 8.89
N ASP A 116 -7.60 -47.22 8.82
CA ASP A 116 -8.53 -47.41 7.70
C ASP A 116 -9.59 -46.30 7.66
N VAL A 117 -10.15 -45.92 8.82
CA VAL A 117 -11.07 -44.77 8.93
C VAL A 117 -10.39 -43.46 8.57
N SER A 118 -9.14 -43.24 9.03
CA SER A 118 -8.38 -42.08 8.64
C SER A 118 -8.16 -41.98 7.14
N ASN A 119 -7.76 -43.06 6.51
CA ASN A 119 -7.57 -43.12 5.06
C ASN A 119 -8.87 -42.83 4.31
N THR A 120 -9.97 -43.45 4.71
CA THR A 120 -11.28 -43.22 4.09
C THR A 120 -11.71 -41.75 4.19
N ILE A 121 -11.55 -41.12 5.36
CA ILE A 121 -11.86 -39.70 5.53
C ILE A 121 -10.95 -38.84 4.64
N LYS A 122 -9.67 -39.16 4.60
CA LYS A 122 -8.70 -38.48 3.76
C LYS A 122 -9.06 -38.56 2.28
N ASP A 123 -9.38 -39.77 1.80
CA ASP A 123 -9.77 -40.02 0.41
C ASP A 123 -11.01 -39.19 0.04
N ILE A 124 -12.04 -39.17 0.88
CA ILE A 124 -13.25 -38.39 0.67
C ILE A 124 -12.92 -36.88 0.57
N ILE A 125 -12.04 -36.35 1.43
CA ILE A 125 -11.65 -34.96 1.41
C ILE A 125 -10.83 -34.62 0.16
N MET A 126 -9.90 -35.52 -0.21
CA MET A 126 -9.04 -35.32 -1.37
C MET A 126 -9.82 -35.46 -2.70
N GLU A 127 -10.81 -36.33 -2.79
CA GLU A 127 -11.72 -36.39 -3.93
C GLU A 127 -12.55 -35.12 -4.09
N ASN A 128 -12.83 -34.39 -3.00
CA ASN A 128 -13.59 -33.14 -3.01
C ASN A 128 -12.71 -31.87 -2.88
N GLN A 129 -11.39 -31.97 -3.05
CA GLN A 129 -10.45 -30.87 -2.86
C GLN A 129 -10.75 -29.65 -3.75
N GLU A 130 -11.19 -29.88 -4.99
CA GLU A 130 -11.56 -28.79 -5.92
C GLU A 130 -12.76 -28.01 -5.40
N LYS A 131 -13.75 -28.70 -4.85
CA LYS A 131 -14.94 -28.09 -4.27
C LYS A 131 -14.62 -27.29 -3.00
N ILE A 132 -13.68 -27.81 -2.21
CA ILE A 132 -13.17 -27.11 -1.02
C ILE A 132 -12.44 -25.83 -1.44
N PHE A 133 -11.63 -25.90 -2.48
CA PHE A 133 -10.94 -24.74 -3.01
C PHE A 133 -11.90 -23.70 -3.61
N GLU A 134 -12.93 -24.14 -4.32
CA GLU A 134 -13.98 -23.27 -4.86
C GLU A 134 -14.74 -22.52 -3.75
N ILE A 135 -15.12 -23.22 -2.68
CA ILE A 135 -15.77 -22.60 -1.51
C ILE A 135 -14.83 -21.55 -0.89
N PHE A 136 -13.56 -21.87 -0.73
CA PHE A 136 -12.57 -20.94 -0.22
C PHE A 136 -12.42 -19.70 -1.14
N SER A 137 -12.37 -19.92 -2.45
CA SER A 137 -12.24 -18.87 -3.46
C SER A 137 -13.43 -17.90 -3.41
N ASN A 138 -14.63 -18.44 -3.44
CA ASN A 138 -15.87 -17.64 -3.38
C ASN A 138 -15.95 -16.86 -2.08
N TYR A 139 -15.63 -17.49 -0.94
CA TYR A 139 -15.61 -16.82 0.35
C TYR A 139 -14.58 -15.68 0.38
N ALA A 140 -13.40 -15.87 -0.19
CA ALA A 140 -12.37 -14.86 -0.25
C ALA A 140 -12.78 -13.69 -1.17
N GLU A 141 -13.38 -13.97 -2.34
CA GLU A 141 -13.90 -12.94 -3.25
C GLU A 141 -14.99 -12.08 -2.60
N GLU A 142 -15.87 -12.68 -1.81
CA GLU A 142 -16.97 -11.97 -1.15
C GLU A 142 -16.54 -11.17 0.08
N ASN A 143 -15.47 -11.56 0.77
CA ASN A 143 -15.12 -11.02 2.08
C ASN A 143 -13.81 -10.24 2.12
N ILE A 144 -12.98 -10.30 1.09
CA ILE A 144 -11.74 -9.52 1.01
C ILE A 144 -11.99 -8.25 0.22
N ASP A 145 -11.91 -7.11 0.89
CA ASP A 145 -11.97 -5.77 0.30
C ASP A 145 -10.57 -5.15 0.31
N PHE A 146 -9.92 -5.14 -0.86
CA PHE A 146 -8.60 -4.54 -1.01
C PHE A 146 -8.64 -3.03 -0.81
N GLU A 147 -9.73 -2.34 -1.14
CA GLU A 147 -9.85 -0.90 -0.94
C GLU A 147 -9.72 -0.56 0.55
N ILE A 148 -10.47 -1.26 1.40
CA ILE A 148 -10.41 -1.06 2.86
C ILE A 148 -9.01 -1.37 3.38
N ILE A 149 -8.44 -2.52 3.00
CA ILE A 149 -7.13 -2.96 3.49
C ILE A 149 -6.02 -1.97 3.11
N ILE A 150 -5.99 -1.52 1.85
CA ILE A 150 -4.95 -0.64 1.35
C ILE A 150 -5.13 0.77 1.88
N SER A 151 -6.37 1.28 1.90
CA SER A 151 -6.70 2.59 2.46
C SER A 151 -6.29 2.67 3.94
N ASP A 152 -6.59 1.64 4.73
CA ASP A 152 -6.16 1.56 6.14
C ASP A 152 -4.63 1.56 6.25
N LYS A 153 -3.93 0.77 5.44
CA LYS A 153 -2.46 0.74 5.43
C LYS A 153 -1.84 2.09 5.11
N ILE A 154 -2.35 2.80 4.09
CA ILE A 154 -1.84 4.12 3.71
C ILE A 154 -2.19 5.15 4.78
N SER A 155 -3.39 5.09 5.36
CA SER A 155 -3.80 5.97 6.46
C SER A 155 -2.92 5.82 7.70
N ASN A 156 -2.40 4.62 7.94
CA ASN A 156 -1.50 4.31 9.05
C ASN A 156 -0.02 4.56 8.73
N PHE A 157 0.36 4.87 7.49
CA PHE A 157 1.74 5.27 7.19
C PHE A 157 2.10 6.56 7.91
N SER A 158 3.34 6.67 8.38
CA SER A 158 3.84 7.95 8.89
C SER A 158 3.92 8.97 7.77
N LEU A 159 3.72 10.26 8.09
CA LEU A 159 3.83 11.34 7.11
C LEU A 159 5.27 11.46 6.58
N ASP A 160 6.26 11.15 7.42
CA ASP A 160 7.67 11.11 6.99
C ASP A 160 7.91 10.02 5.94
N LYS A 161 7.25 8.85 6.08
CA LYS A 161 7.36 7.78 5.08
C LYS A 161 6.69 8.13 3.75
N LEU A 162 5.55 8.82 3.79
CA LEU A 162 4.92 9.36 2.58
C LEU A 162 5.79 10.42 1.91
N GLU A 163 6.37 11.35 2.69
CA GLU A 163 7.33 12.35 2.19
C GLU A 163 8.53 11.69 1.52
N GLU A 164 9.09 10.63 2.15
CA GLU A 164 10.22 9.85 1.60
C GLU A 164 9.85 9.22 0.24
N ILE A 165 8.71 8.53 0.16
CA ILE A 165 8.27 7.84 -1.06
C ILE A 165 8.03 8.84 -2.20
N VAL A 166 7.26 9.90 -1.93
CA VAL A 166 6.97 10.92 -2.97
C VAL A 166 8.24 11.65 -3.40
N THR A 167 9.11 11.99 -2.45
CA THR A 167 10.39 12.62 -2.76
C THR A 167 11.29 11.70 -3.58
N LEU A 168 11.34 10.41 -3.27
CA LEU A 168 12.13 9.43 -4.03
C LEU A 168 11.65 9.33 -5.48
N LEU A 169 10.33 9.27 -5.68
CA LEU A 169 9.74 9.14 -7.02
C LEU A 169 9.85 10.43 -7.84
N ALA A 170 9.66 11.59 -7.21
CA ALA A 170 9.59 12.89 -7.90
C ALA A 170 10.82 13.79 -7.66
N LYS A 171 11.91 13.27 -7.10
CA LYS A 171 13.10 14.06 -6.74
C LYS A 171 13.66 14.87 -7.91
N LYS A 172 13.68 14.26 -9.08
CA LYS A 172 14.23 14.86 -10.30
C LYS A 172 13.34 15.99 -10.79
N GLU A 173 12.05 15.76 -10.79
CA GLU A 173 11.01 16.70 -11.23
C GLU A 173 10.93 17.90 -10.28
N LEU A 174 10.95 17.65 -8.97
CA LEU A 174 10.94 18.71 -7.95
C LEU A 174 12.17 19.60 -8.09
N LYS A 175 13.36 19.03 -8.32
CA LYS A 175 14.57 19.80 -8.54
C LYS A 175 14.53 20.62 -9.85
N HIS A 176 13.90 20.10 -10.90
CA HIS A 176 13.69 20.87 -12.13
C HIS A 176 12.80 22.11 -11.88
N ILE A 177 11.76 21.99 -11.05
CA ILE A 177 10.90 23.13 -10.68
C ILE A 177 11.71 24.22 -9.97
N GLU A 178 12.61 23.84 -9.05
CA GLU A 178 13.50 24.81 -8.39
C GLU A 178 14.39 25.55 -9.40
N VAL A 179 14.98 24.83 -10.34
CA VAL A 179 15.85 25.41 -11.37
C VAL A 179 15.06 26.32 -12.32
N ILE A 180 13.86 25.89 -12.74
CA ILE A 180 12.98 26.72 -13.56
C ILE A 180 12.62 28.02 -12.83
N GLY A 181 12.36 27.96 -11.52
CA GLY A 181 12.14 29.15 -10.70
C GLY A 181 13.33 30.14 -10.74
N ALA A 182 14.56 29.60 -10.65
CA ALA A 182 15.76 30.43 -10.78
C ALA A 182 15.88 31.09 -12.16
N ILE A 183 15.61 30.35 -13.24
CA ILE A 183 15.66 30.85 -14.62
C ILE A 183 14.61 31.96 -14.82
N LEU A 184 13.35 31.67 -14.43
CA LEU A 184 12.27 32.66 -14.57
C LEU A 184 12.54 33.91 -13.73
N GLY A 185 13.03 33.75 -12.50
CA GLY A 185 13.45 34.88 -11.67
C GLY A 185 14.56 35.70 -12.32
N GLY A 186 15.54 35.02 -12.94
CA GLY A 186 16.59 35.67 -13.70
C GLY A 186 16.06 36.49 -14.89
N LEU A 187 15.13 35.93 -15.67
CA LEU A 187 14.47 36.62 -16.79
C LEU A 187 13.71 37.86 -16.31
N ILE A 188 13.01 37.76 -15.18
CA ILE A 188 12.34 38.93 -14.55
C ILE A 188 13.36 39.98 -14.16
N GLY A 189 14.51 39.59 -13.61
CA GLY A 189 15.59 40.53 -13.27
C GLY A 189 16.15 41.26 -14.48
N VAL A 190 16.28 40.59 -15.63
CA VAL A 190 16.66 41.25 -16.91
C VAL A 190 15.60 42.23 -17.36
N ALA A 191 14.32 41.82 -17.33
CA ALA A 191 13.23 42.72 -17.73
C ALA A 191 13.15 43.97 -16.82
N GLN A 192 13.28 43.81 -15.52
CA GLN A 192 13.32 44.91 -14.56
C GLN A 192 14.49 45.87 -14.85
N CYS A 193 15.66 45.35 -15.18
CA CYS A 193 16.81 46.20 -15.53
C CYS A 193 16.57 46.98 -16.81
N LEU A 194 15.98 46.38 -17.86
CA LEU A 194 15.64 47.09 -19.10
C LEU A 194 14.63 48.22 -18.85
N ILE A 195 13.58 47.96 -18.06
CA ILE A 195 12.59 48.95 -17.70
C ILE A 195 13.26 50.10 -16.95
N THR A 196 14.13 49.82 -16.00
CA THR A 196 14.85 50.83 -15.22
C THR A 196 15.77 51.69 -16.11
N LEU A 197 16.33 51.11 -17.20
CA LEU A 197 17.15 51.87 -18.15
C LEU A 197 16.31 52.78 -19.04
N ILE A 198 15.06 52.42 -19.37
CA ILE A 198 14.16 53.20 -20.21
C ILE A 198 13.54 54.38 -19.44
N ILE A 199 13.29 54.19 -18.13
CA ILE A 199 12.66 55.23 -17.29
C ILE A 199 13.68 56.28 -16.80
N LYS A 200 14.96 56.03 -16.92
CA LYS A 200 16.04 56.91 -16.49
C LYS A 200 16.51 57.79 -17.62
#